data_39b9465c595c54c6cb8263ce1977290b
#
_entry.id   39b9465c595c54c6cb8263ce1977290b
#
_cell.length_a   1.000
_cell.length_b   1.000
_cell.length_c   1.000
_cell.angle_alpha   90.00
_cell.angle_beta   90.00
_cell.angle_gamma   90.00
#
_symmetry.space_group_name_H-M   'P 1'
#
loop_
_entity.id
_entity.type
_entity.pdbx_description
1 polymer ?
#
loop_
_entity_poly.entity_id
_entity_poly.type
_entity_poly.pdbx_seq_one_letter_code
_entity_poly.pdbx_strand_id
1 'polypeptide(L)'
;MGDTSSRVEEARYWDDVPFQLPPLPFRGRVRRALADLICFVGMTAAKAARALRAVRKAIVPEKILVVRRGGLGDVLMATPLLRGLREHFPSARVYVLVSKQAVAGLQGSPWVDEILEVPRSKKDWLSLLQKLRKERIDTAFVLHRFFAASLLALLAGIPQRLGFAWKNHGFALTGSVPFSPARSQTLQIGQLLTLLGKPAADPQMEFTVSEDAGRCARKLLEGWGYDPAKSLVGIHPGGGETAGSSEPAKRWLPERFGQLAELLEQGGVQVVMLQGPGDEPFVEEALKNMTGRVLGIAAGLPLAVFAALMRVCDLVVVNDTGPMHLAAAQKVPVVAVIGPTHPAYTPPRGEMHKVIWAGVPCSPCYNPEEYIFGTRWNGKKVFQCWRGTHECMMAITPEEVYKVVAAQILALENNPYLGEQAKSAVELNS
;
A
#
# COMPACT_ATOMS: atom_id res chain seq x y z
N MET A 1 -23.34 -24.18 12.35
CA MET A 1 -21.88 -24.17 12.45
C MET A 1 -21.37 -24.18 11.01
N GLY A 2 -21.16 -23.02 10.40
CA GLY A 2 -20.61 -22.89 9.06
C GLY A 2 -19.10 -23.10 9.12
N ASP A 3 -18.60 -23.87 8.19
CA ASP A 3 -17.20 -24.22 8.04
C ASP A 3 -16.33 -22.97 7.97
N THR A 4 -15.47 -22.77 8.98
CA THR A 4 -14.53 -21.64 9.07
C THR A 4 -13.37 -21.78 8.08
N SER A 5 -13.19 -22.94 7.45
CA SER A 5 -12.13 -23.20 6.46
C SER A 5 -12.28 -22.39 5.16
N SER A 6 -13.51 -21.97 4.83
CA SER A 6 -13.82 -21.23 3.60
C SER A 6 -13.47 -19.73 3.63
N ARG A 7 -13.16 -19.16 4.81
CA ARG A 7 -12.87 -17.71 4.96
C ARG A 7 -11.41 -17.35 4.86
N VAL A 8 -10.51 -18.34 4.90
CA VAL A 8 -9.06 -18.19 4.73
C VAL A 8 -8.67 -18.89 3.44
N GLU A 9 -9.07 -18.35 2.30
CA GLU A 9 -8.73 -18.93 1.01
C GLU A 9 -7.48 -18.31 0.40
N GLU A 10 -6.72 -19.17 -0.28
CA GLU A 10 -5.57 -18.75 -1.08
C GLU A 10 -5.99 -17.75 -2.17
N ALA A 11 -5.18 -16.75 -2.40
CA ALA A 11 -5.39 -15.62 -3.33
C ALA A 11 -5.77 -15.99 -4.79
N ARG A 12 -5.94 -17.27 -5.11
CA ARG A 12 -6.23 -17.78 -6.46
C ARG A 12 -7.69 -17.66 -6.89
N TYR A 13 -8.64 -17.51 -5.94
CA TYR A 13 -10.08 -17.58 -6.22
C TYR A 13 -10.83 -16.23 -6.26
N TRP A 14 -10.13 -15.09 -6.13
CA TRP A 14 -10.80 -13.82 -5.90
C TRP A 14 -10.93 -12.91 -7.12
N ASP A 15 -10.46 -13.34 -8.29
CA ASP A 15 -10.48 -12.51 -9.52
C ASP A 15 -11.91 -12.19 -10.00
N ASP A 16 -12.92 -12.96 -9.62
CA ASP A 16 -14.32 -12.85 -10.08
C ASP A 16 -15.27 -12.20 -9.06
N VAL A 17 -14.78 -11.69 -7.93
CA VAL A 17 -15.65 -11.07 -6.91
C VAL A 17 -16.15 -9.69 -7.41
N PRO A 18 -17.47 -9.48 -7.59
CA PRO A 18 -18.00 -8.23 -8.11
C PRO A 18 -17.96 -7.10 -7.06
N PHE A 19 -17.64 -5.89 -7.51
CA PHE A 19 -17.66 -4.69 -6.64
C PHE A 19 -19.08 -4.23 -6.35
N GLN A 20 -19.36 -3.93 -5.07
CA GLN A 20 -20.61 -3.35 -4.58
C GLN A 20 -20.40 -1.84 -4.34
N LEU A 21 -20.52 -1.03 -5.39
CA LEU A 21 -20.22 0.40 -5.28
C LEU A 21 -21.38 1.18 -4.65
N PRO A 22 -21.11 2.02 -3.64
CA PRO A 22 -22.12 2.93 -3.11
C PRO A 22 -22.50 3.99 -4.13
N PRO A 23 -23.76 4.50 -4.09
CA PRO A 23 -24.18 5.57 -4.99
C PRO A 23 -23.39 6.86 -4.72
N LEU A 24 -22.89 7.49 -5.78
CA LEU A 24 -22.19 8.77 -5.66
C LEU A 24 -23.16 9.89 -5.27
N PRO A 25 -22.80 10.79 -4.34
CA PRO A 25 -23.59 11.98 -4.04
C PRO A 25 -23.67 12.91 -5.27
N PHE A 26 -24.67 13.77 -5.33
CA PHE A 26 -24.92 14.64 -6.51
C PHE A 26 -23.65 15.40 -6.97
N ARG A 27 -22.95 16.06 -6.03
CA ARG A 27 -21.68 16.76 -6.33
C ARG A 27 -20.59 15.82 -6.86
N GLY A 28 -20.56 14.58 -6.41
CA GLY A 28 -19.65 13.54 -6.90
C GLY A 28 -19.98 13.16 -8.35
N ARG A 29 -21.27 12.99 -8.68
CA ARG A 29 -21.73 12.71 -10.05
C ARG A 29 -21.39 13.83 -11.01
N VAL A 30 -21.59 15.10 -10.64
CA VAL A 30 -21.23 16.25 -11.46
C VAL A 30 -19.72 16.32 -11.71
N ARG A 31 -18.91 16.15 -10.66
CA ARG A 31 -17.43 16.13 -10.81
C ARG A 31 -16.96 14.99 -11.72
N ARG A 32 -17.58 13.83 -11.61
CA ARG A 32 -17.27 12.69 -12.46
C ARG A 32 -17.64 13.00 -13.92
N ALA A 33 -18.85 13.50 -14.20
CA ALA A 33 -19.28 13.87 -15.53
C ALA A 33 -18.35 14.90 -16.18
N LEU A 34 -17.92 15.91 -15.41
CA LEU A 34 -16.98 16.93 -15.89
C LEU A 34 -15.59 16.31 -16.20
N ALA A 35 -15.09 15.43 -15.34
CA ALA A 35 -13.84 14.72 -15.59
C ALA A 35 -13.93 13.83 -16.83
N ASP A 36 -15.03 13.09 -16.99
CA ASP A 36 -15.28 12.25 -18.16
C ASP A 36 -15.36 13.07 -19.47
N LEU A 37 -15.99 14.26 -19.43
CA LEU A 37 -16.03 15.19 -20.55
C LEU A 37 -14.63 15.69 -20.93
N ILE A 38 -13.82 16.13 -19.96
CA ILE A 38 -12.43 16.56 -20.20
C ILE A 38 -11.62 15.40 -20.81
N CYS A 39 -11.79 14.19 -20.32
CA CYS A 39 -11.11 13.02 -20.83
C CYS A 39 -11.57 12.67 -22.25
N PHE A 40 -12.86 12.80 -22.55
CA PHE A 40 -13.42 12.57 -23.90
C PHE A 40 -12.84 13.55 -24.92
N VAL A 41 -12.84 14.84 -24.61
CA VAL A 41 -12.23 15.89 -25.46
C VAL A 41 -10.72 15.62 -25.62
N GLY A 42 -10.03 15.30 -24.54
CA GLY A 42 -8.61 14.96 -24.57
C GLY A 42 -8.29 13.73 -25.42
N MET A 43 -9.11 12.68 -25.36
CA MET A 43 -8.96 11.47 -26.18
C MET A 43 -9.16 11.76 -27.67
N THR A 44 -10.15 12.58 -28.02
CA THR A 44 -10.42 12.96 -29.41
C THR A 44 -9.25 13.75 -29.99
N ALA A 45 -8.74 14.73 -29.24
CA ALA A 45 -7.55 15.51 -29.62
C ALA A 45 -6.29 14.62 -29.73
N ALA A 46 -6.10 13.68 -28.79
CA ALA A 46 -4.98 12.76 -28.81
C ALA A 46 -5.03 11.79 -30.00
N LYS A 47 -6.20 11.28 -30.37
CA LYS A 47 -6.39 10.44 -31.58
C LYS A 47 -6.00 11.20 -32.84
N ALA A 48 -6.50 12.44 -33.01
CA ALA A 48 -6.17 13.30 -34.14
C ALA A 48 -4.64 13.58 -34.21
N ALA A 49 -4.02 13.91 -33.07
CA ALA A 49 -2.58 14.14 -32.99
C ALA A 49 -1.73 12.89 -33.27
N ARG A 50 -2.21 11.69 -32.93
CA ARG A 50 -1.52 10.41 -33.23
C ARG A 50 -1.59 10.08 -34.71
N ALA A 51 -2.72 10.33 -35.36
CA ALA A 51 -2.88 10.12 -36.81
C ALA A 51 -1.93 11.01 -37.65
N LEU A 52 -1.51 12.17 -37.10
CA LEU A 52 -0.59 13.11 -37.74
C LEU A 52 0.89 12.89 -37.39
N ARG A 53 1.21 11.95 -36.49
CA ARG A 53 2.61 11.72 -36.04
C ARG A 53 3.20 10.50 -36.73
N ALA A 54 4.36 10.69 -37.38
CA ALA A 54 5.25 9.62 -37.83
C ALA A 54 5.64 8.70 -36.65
N VAL A 55 5.92 7.43 -36.96
CA VAL A 55 6.35 6.42 -35.97
C VAL A 55 7.55 6.97 -35.22
N ARG A 56 7.38 7.21 -33.91
CA ARG A 56 8.48 7.66 -33.06
C ARG A 56 9.45 6.52 -32.83
N LYS A 57 10.75 6.81 -33.00
CA LYS A 57 11.83 5.90 -32.61
C LYS A 57 11.67 5.52 -31.13
N ALA A 58 11.91 4.25 -30.80
CA ALA A 58 11.88 3.77 -29.41
C ALA A 58 12.86 4.60 -28.56
N ILE A 59 12.38 5.12 -27.43
CA ILE A 59 13.21 5.87 -26.49
C ILE A 59 13.77 4.86 -25.48
N VAL A 60 15.08 4.82 -25.34
CA VAL A 60 15.75 4.14 -24.24
C VAL A 60 15.77 5.13 -23.06
N PRO A 61 15.20 4.79 -21.90
CA PRO A 61 15.13 5.70 -20.77
C PRO A 61 16.52 6.06 -20.21
N GLU A 62 16.79 7.36 -20.10
CA GLU A 62 17.99 7.91 -19.43
C GLU A 62 17.59 8.71 -18.18
N LYS A 63 16.44 9.38 -18.21
CA LYS A 63 15.87 10.15 -17.09
C LYS A 63 14.41 9.81 -16.91
N ILE A 64 14.11 9.10 -15.86
CA ILE A 64 12.81 8.51 -15.59
C ILE A 64 12.11 9.27 -14.46
N LEU A 65 10.86 9.66 -14.66
CA LEU A 65 9.98 10.17 -13.61
C LEU A 65 8.92 9.11 -13.27
N VAL A 66 8.88 8.67 -12.03
CA VAL A 66 7.77 7.84 -11.51
C VAL A 66 6.84 8.73 -10.69
N VAL A 67 5.56 8.81 -11.07
CA VAL A 67 4.56 9.60 -10.35
C VAL A 67 3.70 8.69 -9.51
N ARG A 68 3.88 8.73 -8.18
CA ARG A 68 3.09 7.95 -7.22
C ARG A 68 2.66 8.80 -6.03
N ARG A 69 1.48 9.41 -6.14
CA ARG A 69 0.85 10.15 -5.04
C ARG A 69 0.09 9.16 -4.15
N GLY A 70 -0.03 9.48 -2.87
CA GLY A 70 -0.77 8.64 -1.93
C GLY A 70 -0.06 8.54 -0.59
N GLY A 71 -0.34 7.49 0.16
CA GLY A 71 0.27 7.20 1.46
C GLY A 71 1.52 6.33 1.35
N LEU A 72 1.98 5.85 2.52
CA LEU A 72 3.12 4.95 2.64
C LEU A 72 2.94 3.67 1.81
N GLY A 73 1.80 2.99 1.94
CA GLY A 73 1.53 1.76 1.19
C GLY A 73 1.59 1.95 -0.33
N ASP A 74 1.15 3.12 -0.82
CA ASP A 74 1.19 3.44 -2.24
C ASP A 74 2.61 3.46 -2.81
N VAL A 75 3.56 4.02 -2.11
CA VAL A 75 4.95 4.09 -2.58
C VAL A 75 5.68 2.76 -2.38
N LEU A 76 5.37 2.02 -1.32
CA LEU A 76 5.92 0.67 -1.12
C LEU A 76 5.47 -0.27 -2.25
N MET A 77 4.20 -0.22 -2.65
CA MET A 77 3.70 -0.97 -3.82
C MET A 77 4.36 -0.56 -5.15
N ALA A 78 5.04 0.58 -5.21
CA ALA A 78 5.78 0.99 -6.40
C ALA A 78 7.25 0.51 -6.42
N THR A 79 7.79 0.05 -5.29
CA THR A 79 9.20 -0.38 -5.19
C THR A 79 9.58 -1.52 -6.14
N PRO A 80 8.71 -2.49 -6.46
CA PRO A 80 8.99 -3.48 -7.50
C PRO A 80 9.32 -2.88 -8.86
N LEU A 81 8.56 -1.86 -9.28
CA LEU A 81 8.83 -1.16 -10.53
C LEU A 81 10.15 -0.38 -10.44
N LEU A 82 10.42 0.31 -9.33
CA LEU A 82 11.66 1.08 -9.13
C LEU A 82 12.89 0.19 -9.21
N ARG A 83 12.84 -0.99 -8.56
CA ARG A 83 13.89 -2.02 -8.67
C ARG A 83 14.07 -2.47 -10.11
N GLY A 84 13.00 -2.89 -10.78
CA GLY A 84 13.07 -3.36 -12.17
C GLY A 84 13.55 -2.28 -13.14
N LEU A 85 13.24 -1.00 -12.89
CA LEU A 85 13.80 0.11 -13.66
C LEU A 85 15.33 0.21 -13.47
N ARG A 86 15.82 0.07 -12.25
CA ARG A 86 17.27 0.09 -11.96
C ARG A 86 17.99 -1.11 -12.57
N GLU A 87 17.40 -2.29 -12.50
CA GLU A 87 17.95 -3.53 -13.07
C GLU A 87 18.09 -3.45 -14.60
N HIS A 88 17.09 -2.92 -15.28
CA HIS A 88 17.06 -2.87 -16.73
C HIS A 88 17.69 -1.61 -17.33
N PHE A 89 17.79 -0.54 -16.55
CA PHE A 89 18.35 0.75 -16.95
C PHE A 89 19.28 1.29 -15.86
N PRO A 90 20.42 0.61 -15.59
CA PRO A 90 21.30 0.92 -14.45
C PRO A 90 21.86 2.33 -14.46
N SER A 91 22.07 2.91 -15.63
CA SER A 91 22.57 4.28 -15.81
C SER A 91 21.47 5.35 -15.81
N ALA A 92 20.20 4.96 -15.83
CA ALA A 92 19.11 5.92 -15.84
C ALA A 92 18.97 6.61 -14.49
N ARG A 93 18.75 7.93 -14.50
CA ARG A 93 18.43 8.70 -13.30
C ARG A 93 16.94 8.62 -13.00
N VAL A 94 16.59 8.10 -11.83
CA VAL A 94 15.21 7.86 -11.41
C VAL A 94 14.74 8.93 -10.43
N TYR A 95 13.77 9.72 -10.84
CA TYR A 95 13.05 10.71 -10.03
C TYR A 95 11.71 10.12 -9.60
N VAL A 96 11.31 10.31 -8.35
CA VAL A 96 9.99 9.85 -7.88
C VAL A 96 9.21 11.02 -7.28
N LEU A 97 8.05 11.33 -7.85
CA LEU A 97 7.14 12.37 -7.36
C LEU A 97 6.11 11.75 -6.41
N VAL A 98 6.20 12.08 -5.12
CA VAL A 98 5.37 11.50 -4.05
C VAL A 98 4.71 12.57 -3.17
N SER A 99 3.67 12.19 -2.44
CA SER A 99 3.09 13.03 -1.40
C SER A 99 4.06 13.14 -0.21
N LYS A 100 4.05 14.26 0.50
CA LYS A 100 4.96 14.54 1.64
C LYS A 100 4.98 13.41 2.68
N GLN A 101 3.81 12.87 3.04
CA GLN A 101 3.69 11.77 4.01
C GLN A 101 4.30 10.45 3.54
N ALA A 102 4.58 10.30 2.26
CA ALA A 102 5.14 9.09 1.67
C ALA A 102 6.66 9.17 1.41
N VAL A 103 7.27 10.34 1.59
CA VAL A 103 8.72 10.55 1.38
C VAL A 103 9.55 9.56 2.19
N ALA A 104 9.21 9.38 3.47
CA ALA A 104 9.90 8.45 4.35
C ALA A 104 9.90 6.99 3.85
N GLY A 105 8.89 6.60 3.05
CA GLY A 105 8.80 5.26 2.45
C GLY A 105 9.84 4.95 1.37
N LEU A 106 10.56 5.98 0.87
CA LEU A 106 11.61 5.83 -0.14
C LEU A 106 12.98 6.33 0.35
N GLN A 107 13.05 6.80 1.58
CA GLN A 107 14.30 7.33 2.15
C GLN A 107 15.35 6.22 2.23
N GLY A 108 16.55 6.45 1.68
CA GLY A 108 17.61 5.46 1.63
C GLY A 108 17.38 4.34 0.60
N SER A 109 16.34 4.39 -0.23
CA SER A 109 16.11 3.42 -1.29
C SER A 109 17.22 3.46 -2.34
N PRO A 110 17.88 2.34 -2.67
CA PRO A 110 18.93 2.30 -3.70
C PRO A 110 18.38 2.45 -5.12
N TRP A 111 17.07 2.40 -5.28
CA TRP A 111 16.38 2.44 -6.57
C TRP A 111 16.03 3.87 -7.03
N VAL A 112 16.21 4.88 -6.16
CA VAL A 112 15.76 6.26 -6.38
C VAL A 112 16.92 7.22 -6.25
N ASP A 113 17.14 8.06 -7.26
CA ASP A 113 18.19 9.08 -7.22
C ASP A 113 17.67 10.39 -6.64
N GLU A 114 16.38 10.71 -6.84
CA GLU A 114 15.81 11.96 -6.34
C GLU A 114 14.32 11.84 -6.01
N ILE A 115 13.95 12.23 -4.80
CA ILE A 115 12.55 12.28 -4.35
C ILE A 115 12.04 13.70 -4.51
N LEU A 116 10.94 13.85 -5.25
CA LEU A 116 10.24 15.12 -5.46
C LEU A 116 8.93 15.10 -4.67
N GLU A 117 8.65 16.18 -3.96
CA GLU A 117 7.38 16.31 -3.25
C GLU A 117 6.28 16.91 -4.14
N VAL A 118 5.06 16.38 -4.01
CA VAL A 118 3.87 16.95 -4.66
C VAL A 118 3.61 18.34 -4.11
N PRO A 119 3.57 19.38 -4.97
CA PRO A 119 3.38 20.75 -4.58
C PRO A 119 2.04 21.02 -3.90
N ARG A 120 2.03 21.97 -2.96
CA ARG A 120 0.82 22.41 -2.25
C ARG A 120 0.22 23.69 -2.82
N SER A 121 1.06 24.57 -3.37
CA SER A 121 0.65 25.87 -3.95
C SER A 121 0.74 25.86 -5.46
N LYS A 122 0.00 26.79 -6.11
CA LYS A 122 0.08 26.99 -7.57
C LYS A 122 1.49 27.38 -8.02
N LYS A 123 2.20 28.20 -7.22
CA LYS A 123 3.57 28.62 -7.49
C LYS A 123 4.53 27.43 -7.52
N ASP A 124 4.41 26.54 -6.56
CA ASP A 124 5.27 25.35 -6.46
C ASP A 124 5.02 24.38 -7.61
N TRP A 125 3.77 24.31 -8.13
CA TRP A 125 3.47 23.51 -9.34
C TRP A 125 4.18 24.05 -10.58
N LEU A 126 4.25 25.38 -10.73
CA LEU A 126 5.02 25.99 -11.82
C LEU A 126 6.52 25.71 -11.67
N SER A 127 7.05 25.81 -10.46
CA SER A 127 8.45 25.51 -10.16
C SER A 127 8.78 24.05 -10.46
N LEU A 128 7.91 23.10 -10.06
CA LEU A 128 8.07 21.69 -10.40
C LEU A 128 8.06 21.46 -11.91
N LEU A 129 7.12 22.07 -12.61
CA LEU A 129 7.03 21.95 -14.07
C LEU A 129 8.29 22.49 -14.77
N GLN A 130 8.82 23.64 -14.34
CA GLN A 130 10.08 24.21 -14.84
C GLN A 130 11.27 23.28 -14.54
N LYS A 131 11.33 22.70 -13.33
CA LYS A 131 12.35 21.72 -12.95
C LYS A 131 12.32 20.50 -13.87
N LEU A 132 11.14 19.87 -14.05
CA LEU A 132 11.00 18.68 -14.90
C LEU A 132 11.42 18.97 -16.35
N ARG A 133 11.10 20.16 -16.88
CA ARG A 133 11.55 20.59 -18.22
C ARG A 133 13.05 20.80 -18.30
N LYS A 134 13.64 21.47 -17.30
CA LYS A 134 15.09 21.70 -17.21
C LYS A 134 15.87 20.40 -17.14
N GLU A 135 15.37 19.44 -16.37
CA GLU A 135 15.97 18.10 -16.26
C GLU A 135 15.87 17.29 -17.56
N ARG A 136 15.00 17.68 -18.51
CA ARG A 136 14.78 16.98 -19.79
C ARG A 136 14.42 15.50 -19.55
N ILE A 137 13.46 15.26 -18.64
CA ILE A 137 12.93 13.91 -18.41
C ILE A 137 12.43 13.33 -19.74
N ASP A 138 12.86 12.13 -20.10
CA ASP A 138 12.49 11.48 -21.35
C ASP A 138 11.33 10.46 -21.18
N THR A 139 11.23 9.85 -20.02
CA THR A 139 10.24 8.80 -19.72
C THR A 139 9.52 9.06 -18.41
N ALA A 140 8.20 8.95 -18.41
CA ALA A 140 7.39 9.03 -17.18
C ALA A 140 6.55 7.76 -17.01
N PHE A 141 6.58 7.17 -15.82
CA PHE A 141 5.65 6.16 -15.35
C PHE A 141 4.60 6.82 -14.45
N VAL A 142 3.35 6.83 -14.91
CA VAL A 142 2.22 7.44 -14.21
C VAL A 142 1.42 6.34 -13.55
N LEU A 143 1.63 6.14 -12.23
CA LEU A 143 0.99 5.07 -11.46
C LEU A 143 -0.40 5.45 -10.96
N HIS A 144 -0.88 6.63 -11.34
CA HIS A 144 -2.24 7.08 -11.10
C HIS A 144 -3.11 6.85 -12.33
N ARG A 145 -4.33 6.44 -12.09
CA ARG A 145 -5.33 6.20 -13.14
C ARG A 145 -6.10 7.44 -13.53
N PHE A 146 -6.11 8.46 -12.66
CA PHE A 146 -6.75 9.74 -12.94
C PHE A 146 -5.85 10.64 -13.80
N PHE A 147 -6.44 11.36 -14.76
CA PHE A 147 -5.71 12.06 -15.83
C PHE A 147 -4.72 13.15 -15.38
N ALA A 148 -4.90 13.74 -14.19
CA ALA A 148 -4.10 14.88 -13.75
C ALA A 148 -2.59 14.59 -13.72
N ALA A 149 -2.18 13.38 -13.36
CA ALA A 149 -0.76 13.02 -13.33
C ALA A 149 -0.18 12.80 -14.74
N SER A 150 -0.94 12.20 -15.65
CA SER A 150 -0.52 12.06 -17.05
C SER A 150 -0.50 13.40 -17.78
N LEU A 151 -1.41 14.32 -17.42
CA LEU A 151 -1.43 15.69 -17.93
C LEU A 151 -0.19 16.48 -17.44
N LEU A 152 0.22 16.33 -16.18
CA LEU A 152 1.47 16.91 -15.68
C LEU A 152 2.65 16.47 -16.54
N ALA A 153 2.80 15.19 -16.81
CA ALA A 153 3.88 14.65 -17.63
C ALA A 153 3.82 15.19 -19.08
N LEU A 154 2.63 15.34 -19.64
CA LEU A 154 2.42 15.96 -20.95
C LEU A 154 2.84 17.42 -20.95
N LEU A 155 2.40 18.21 -19.97
CA LEU A 155 2.74 19.64 -19.82
C LEU A 155 4.23 19.84 -19.53
N ALA A 156 4.88 18.88 -18.85
CA ALA A 156 6.33 18.89 -18.69
C ALA A 156 7.11 18.61 -19.99
N GLY A 157 6.41 18.24 -21.07
CA GLY A 157 7.03 17.93 -22.36
C GLY A 157 7.66 16.55 -22.43
N ILE A 158 7.37 15.66 -21.47
CA ILE A 158 7.96 14.30 -21.42
C ILE A 158 7.47 13.50 -22.62
N PRO A 159 8.36 13.01 -23.49
CA PRO A 159 7.96 12.39 -24.75
C PRO A 159 7.37 10.97 -24.57
N GLN A 160 7.85 10.18 -23.63
CA GLN A 160 7.36 8.84 -23.34
C GLN A 160 6.60 8.85 -22.00
N ARG A 161 5.30 8.57 -22.03
CA ARG A 161 4.42 8.63 -20.85
C ARG A 161 3.64 7.34 -20.76
N LEU A 162 4.01 6.50 -19.80
CA LEU A 162 3.56 5.13 -19.61
C LEU A 162 2.68 5.04 -18.37
N GLY A 163 1.63 4.24 -18.40
CA GLY A 163 0.73 4.13 -17.25
C GLY A 163 -0.44 3.18 -17.49
N PHE A 164 -1.53 3.38 -16.76
CA PHE A 164 -2.71 2.52 -16.81
C PHE A 164 -3.79 3.08 -17.73
N ALA A 165 -4.36 2.20 -18.57
CA ALA A 165 -5.58 2.49 -19.32
C ALA A 165 -6.79 2.28 -18.38
N TRP A 166 -7.33 3.37 -17.87
CA TRP A 166 -8.56 3.36 -17.08
C TRP A 166 -9.59 4.29 -17.69
N LYS A 167 -10.64 3.73 -18.28
CA LYS A 167 -11.64 4.50 -19.04
C LYS A 167 -10.93 5.45 -20.03
N ASN A 168 -11.32 6.72 -20.08
CA ASN A 168 -10.72 7.74 -20.96
C ASN A 168 -9.58 8.54 -20.28
N HIS A 169 -9.22 8.21 -19.03
CA HIS A 169 -8.24 9.01 -18.25
C HIS A 169 -6.80 8.88 -18.74
N GLY A 170 -6.51 7.95 -19.63
CA GLY A 170 -5.18 7.73 -20.22
C GLY A 170 -4.87 8.56 -21.47
N PHE A 171 -5.66 9.60 -21.82
CA PHE A 171 -5.50 10.34 -23.07
C PHE A 171 -4.12 11.01 -23.25
N ALA A 172 -3.48 11.42 -22.17
CA ALA A 172 -2.15 12.01 -22.17
C ALA A 172 -1.01 10.99 -22.17
N LEU A 173 -1.28 9.69 -22.04
CA LEU A 173 -0.28 8.62 -22.10
C LEU A 173 0.10 8.31 -23.55
N THR A 174 1.34 7.87 -23.76
CA THR A 174 1.85 7.35 -25.05
C THR A 174 1.78 5.83 -25.13
N GLY A 175 1.83 5.14 -23.99
CA GLY A 175 1.66 3.70 -23.82
C GLY A 175 0.93 3.37 -22.54
N SER A 176 0.12 2.30 -22.53
CA SER A 176 -0.64 1.92 -21.36
C SER A 176 -0.94 0.42 -21.33
N VAL A 177 -1.06 -0.12 -20.11
CA VAL A 177 -1.60 -1.45 -19.83
C VAL A 177 -3.01 -1.34 -19.24
N PRO A 178 -3.88 -2.36 -19.41
CA PRO A 178 -5.16 -2.41 -18.74
C PRO A 178 -5.00 -2.36 -17.22
N PHE A 179 -5.99 -1.80 -16.53
CA PHE A 179 -6.07 -1.78 -15.09
C PHE A 179 -7.35 -2.48 -14.60
N SER A 180 -7.25 -3.25 -13.51
CA SER A 180 -8.38 -3.88 -12.85
C SER A 180 -8.28 -3.68 -11.33
N PRO A 181 -9.34 -3.18 -10.66
CA PRO A 181 -9.37 -3.10 -9.21
C PRO A 181 -9.55 -4.46 -8.51
N ALA A 182 -9.82 -5.53 -9.28
CA ALA A 182 -9.91 -6.91 -8.79
C ALA A 182 -8.58 -7.68 -8.88
N ARG A 183 -7.49 -7.03 -9.30
CA ARG A 183 -6.17 -7.66 -9.44
C ARG A 183 -5.14 -6.97 -8.58
N SER A 184 -4.13 -7.72 -8.14
CA SER A 184 -3.03 -7.20 -7.33
C SER A 184 -2.41 -5.93 -7.93
N GLN A 185 -2.37 -4.88 -7.13
CA GLN A 185 -1.84 -3.59 -7.53
C GLN A 185 -0.33 -3.66 -7.80
N THR A 186 0.43 -4.38 -6.98
CA THR A 186 1.88 -4.57 -7.18
C THR A 186 2.20 -5.27 -8.48
N LEU A 187 1.46 -6.35 -8.83
CA LEU A 187 1.62 -7.03 -10.12
C LEU A 187 1.31 -6.10 -11.29
N GLN A 188 0.22 -5.34 -11.22
CA GLN A 188 -0.15 -4.42 -12.28
C GLN A 188 0.88 -3.30 -12.45
N ILE A 189 1.47 -2.78 -11.37
CA ILE A 189 2.55 -1.80 -11.42
C ILE A 189 3.78 -2.41 -12.08
N GLY A 190 4.17 -3.63 -11.70
CA GLY A 190 5.29 -4.34 -12.31
C GLY A 190 5.12 -4.59 -13.82
N GLN A 191 3.87 -4.83 -14.28
CA GLN A 191 3.57 -4.99 -15.70
C GLN A 191 3.88 -3.76 -16.56
N LEU A 192 4.00 -2.57 -15.99
CA LEU A 192 4.34 -1.37 -16.76
C LEU A 192 5.71 -1.45 -17.45
N LEU A 193 6.64 -2.29 -16.97
CA LEU A 193 7.91 -2.55 -17.64
C LEU A 193 7.74 -3.19 -19.02
N THR A 194 6.66 -3.93 -19.25
CA THR A 194 6.39 -4.56 -20.55
C THR A 194 6.20 -3.53 -21.66
N LEU A 195 5.81 -2.30 -21.32
CA LEU A 195 5.71 -1.19 -22.28
C LEU A 195 7.07 -0.72 -22.81
N LEU A 196 8.16 -1.14 -22.16
CA LEU A 196 9.56 -0.94 -22.61
C LEU A 196 10.18 -2.23 -23.16
N GLY A 197 9.37 -3.26 -23.41
CA GLY A 197 9.86 -4.56 -23.90
C GLY A 197 10.66 -5.34 -22.84
N LYS A 198 10.47 -5.03 -21.55
CA LYS A 198 11.11 -5.73 -20.43
C LYS A 198 10.12 -6.68 -19.75
N PRO A 199 10.59 -7.76 -19.09
CA PRO A 199 9.72 -8.60 -18.29
C PRO A 199 9.03 -7.77 -17.17
N ALA A 200 7.87 -8.23 -16.72
CA ALA A 200 7.22 -7.63 -15.56
C ALA A 200 8.11 -7.77 -14.31
N ALA A 201 8.12 -6.74 -13.45
CA ALA A 201 8.89 -6.80 -12.21
C ALA A 201 8.31 -7.84 -11.26
N ASP A 202 9.19 -8.51 -10.51
CA ASP A 202 8.81 -9.32 -9.36
C ASP A 202 8.02 -8.45 -8.36
N PRO A 203 6.85 -8.86 -7.89
CA PRO A 203 5.96 -8.05 -7.05
C PRO A 203 6.45 -7.82 -5.61
N GLN A 204 7.59 -8.39 -5.20
CA GLN A 204 8.14 -8.21 -3.86
C GLN A 204 8.43 -6.74 -3.58
N MET A 205 7.74 -6.19 -2.56
CA MET A 205 7.98 -4.84 -2.05
C MET A 205 9.26 -4.78 -1.22
N GLU A 206 9.85 -3.59 -1.13
CA GLU A 206 11.08 -3.35 -0.36
C GLU A 206 11.02 -2.03 0.40
N PHE A 207 11.63 -2.02 1.57
CA PHE A 207 11.87 -0.82 2.36
C PHE A 207 13.23 -0.93 3.04
N THR A 208 14.07 0.09 2.90
CA THR A 208 15.43 0.09 3.43
C THR A 208 15.44 0.45 4.91
N VAL A 209 16.03 -0.41 5.73
CA VAL A 209 16.27 -0.18 7.16
C VAL A 209 17.76 0.00 7.36
N SER A 210 18.16 1.10 8.01
CA SER A 210 19.55 1.33 8.38
C SER A 210 19.97 0.48 9.59
N GLU A 211 21.26 0.21 9.75
CA GLU A 211 21.80 -0.49 10.92
C GLU A 211 21.45 0.25 12.22
N ASP A 212 21.52 1.58 12.22
CA ASP A 212 21.14 2.40 13.38
C ASP A 212 19.69 2.16 13.79
N ALA A 213 18.77 2.10 12.83
CA ALA A 213 17.38 1.79 13.09
C ALA A 213 17.22 0.38 13.68
N GLY A 214 17.96 -0.59 13.18
CA GLY A 214 18.01 -1.94 13.75
C GLY A 214 18.52 -1.97 15.18
N ARG A 215 19.60 -1.23 15.49
CA ARG A 215 20.11 -1.11 16.86
C ARG A 215 19.10 -0.45 17.81
N CYS A 216 18.41 0.59 17.35
CA CYS A 216 17.35 1.24 18.14
C CYS A 216 16.20 0.28 18.44
N ALA A 217 15.74 -0.49 17.45
CA ALA A 217 14.65 -1.45 17.64
C ALA A 217 15.02 -2.56 18.64
N ARG A 218 16.25 -3.09 18.58
CA ARG A 218 16.75 -4.09 19.56
C ARG A 218 16.77 -3.53 20.97
N LYS A 219 17.30 -2.32 21.17
CA LYS A 219 17.32 -1.68 22.51
C LYS A 219 15.92 -1.46 23.08
N LEU A 220 14.94 -1.13 22.25
CA LEU A 220 13.54 -1.02 22.68
C LEU A 220 13.00 -2.35 23.16
N LEU A 221 13.21 -3.43 22.39
CA LEU A 221 12.77 -4.78 22.74
C LEU A 221 13.43 -5.29 24.01
N GLU A 222 14.75 -5.09 24.16
CA GLU A 222 15.49 -5.41 25.38
C GLU A 222 14.92 -4.65 26.59
N GLY A 223 14.65 -3.34 26.44
CA GLY A 223 14.06 -2.52 27.49
C GLY A 223 12.64 -2.94 27.88
N TRP A 224 11.90 -3.59 26.98
CA TRP A 224 10.58 -4.16 27.28
C TRP A 224 10.65 -5.58 27.85
N GLY A 225 11.83 -6.21 27.89
CA GLY A 225 12.00 -7.59 28.38
C GLY A 225 11.65 -8.66 27.35
N TYR A 226 11.91 -8.40 26.06
CA TYR A 226 11.73 -9.37 24.99
C TYR A 226 12.50 -10.65 25.23
N ASP A 227 11.81 -11.78 25.16
CA ASP A 227 12.38 -13.13 25.25
C ASP A 227 12.46 -13.76 23.85
N PRO A 228 13.67 -13.92 23.28
CA PRO A 228 13.82 -14.47 21.94
C PRO A 228 13.43 -15.95 21.79
N ALA A 229 13.20 -16.65 22.92
CA ALA A 229 12.71 -18.04 22.94
C ALA A 229 11.19 -18.14 22.69
N LYS A 230 10.47 -17.02 22.72
CA LYS A 230 9.03 -16.94 22.51
C LYS A 230 8.72 -16.22 21.23
N SER A 231 7.66 -16.65 20.54
CA SER A 231 7.16 -15.97 19.36
C SER A 231 6.72 -14.54 19.70
N LEU A 232 7.00 -13.59 18.80
CA LEU A 232 6.64 -12.17 18.91
C LEU A 232 5.66 -11.80 17.80
N VAL A 233 4.47 -11.33 18.18
CA VAL A 233 3.44 -10.84 17.23
C VAL A 233 3.28 -9.33 17.37
N GLY A 234 3.43 -8.62 16.24
CA GLY A 234 3.07 -7.21 16.15
C GLY A 234 1.58 -7.03 15.82
N ILE A 235 0.88 -6.17 16.54
CA ILE A 235 -0.52 -5.84 16.29
C ILE A 235 -0.66 -4.35 16.01
N HIS A 236 -1.26 -4.00 14.87
CA HIS A 236 -1.53 -2.61 14.48
C HIS A 236 -3.04 -2.35 14.36
N PRO A 237 -3.71 -1.83 15.40
CA PRO A 237 -5.16 -1.63 15.40
C PRO A 237 -5.63 -0.39 14.64
N GLY A 238 -4.73 0.53 14.33
CA GLY A 238 -5.01 1.80 13.68
C GLY A 238 -4.96 1.77 12.15
N GLY A 239 -4.56 2.92 11.60
CA GLY A 239 -4.38 3.16 10.17
C GLY A 239 -5.60 3.75 9.46
N GLY A 240 -5.45 3.99 8.15
CA GLY A 240 -6.49 4.63 7.35
C GLY A 240 -6.61 6.15 7.54
N GLU A 241 -5.72 6.76 8.33
CA GLU A 241 -5.65 8.22 8.49
C GLU A 241 -4.46 8.79 7.73
N THR A 242 -4.70 9.84 6.97
CA THR A 242 -3.68 10.66 6.31
C THR A 242 -4.05 12.14 6.41
N ALA A 243 -3.12 13.04 6.08
CA ALA A 243 -3.39 14.47 6.06
C ALA A 243 -4.55 14.89 5.13
N GLY A 244 -4.92 14.04 4.17
CA GLY A 244 -5.94 14.35 3.15
C GLY A 244 -7.10 13.37 3.07
N SER A 245 -7.07 12.24 3.81
CA SER A 245 -8.13 11.25 3.81
C SER A 245 -8.24 10.51 5.14
N SER A 246 -9.43 10.02 5.43
CA SER A 246 -9.77 9.15 6.54
C SER A 246 -10.58 7.97 6.01
N GLU A 247 -10.18 6.75 6.37
CA GLU A 247 -10.78 5.52 5.86
C GLU A 247 -11.27 4.59 7.00
N PRO A 248 -12.18 5.09 7.89
CA PRO A 248 -12.64 4.32 9.05
C PRO A 248 -13.28 2.98 8.67
N ALA A 249 -13.88 2.88 7.49
CA ALA A 249 -14.47 1.62 7.03
C ALA A 249 -13.47 0.47 6.84
N LYS A 250 -12.17 0.76 6.75
CA LYS A 250 -11.11 -0.25 6.61
C LYS A 250 -10.58 -0.78 7.95
N ARG A 251 -11.02 -0.23 9.09
CA ARG A 251 -10.54 -0.63 10.41
C ARG A 251 -11.41 -1.72 11.01
N TRP A 252 -10.77 -2.79 11.41
CA TRP A 252 -11.38 -3.73 12.34
C TRP A 252 -11.52 -3.07 13.71
N LEU A 253 -12.44 -3.54 14.53
CA LEU A 253 -12.74 -2.90 15.80
C LEU A 253 -11.53 -2.96 16.74
N PRO A 254 -11.10 -1.83 17.32
CA PRO A 254 -9.93 -1.80 18.22
C PRO A 254 -10.06 -2.79 19.38
N GLU A 255 -11.26 -2.94 19.96
CA GLU A 255 -11.53 -3.86 21.07
C GLU A 255 -11.25 -5.32 20.70
N ARG A 256 -11.45 -5.68 19.42
CA ARG A 256 -11.17 -7.03 18.92
C ARG A 256 -9.67 -7.29 18.73
N PHE A 257 -8.89 -6.25 18.41
CA PHE A 257 -7.43 -6.35 18.45
C PHE A 257 -6.93 -6.57 19.87
N GLY A 258 -7.57 -5.95 20.88
CA GLY A 258 -7.28 -6.18 22.28
C GLY A 258 -7.60 -7.62 22.72
N GLN A 259 -8.78 -8.13 22.35
CA GLN A 259 -9.18 -9.51 22.61
C GLN A 259 -8.24 -10.50 21.93
N LEU A 260 -7.80 -10.23 20.70
CA LEU A 260 -6.79 -11.04 20.01
C LEU A 260 -5.45 -11.02 20.76
N ALA A 261 -5.00 -9.85 21.21
CA ALA A 261 -3.76 -9.70 21.96
C ALA A 261 -3.80 -10.53 23.27
N GLU A 262 -4.93 -10.52 23.96
CA GLU A 262 -5.15 -11.32 25.16
C GLU A 262 -5.13 -12.82 24.90
N LEU A 263 -5.80 -13.29 23.82
CA LEU A 263 -5.74 -14.68 23.40
C LEU A 263 -4.32 -15.15 23.07
N LEU A 264 -3.53 -14.31 22.41
CA LEU A 264 -2.13 -14.60 22.06
C LEU A 264 -1.26 -14.67 23.32
N GLU A 265 -1.41 -13.73 24.25
CA GLU A 265 -0.68 -13.70 25.52
C GLU A 265 -0.98 -14.92 26.37
N GLN A 266 -2.26 -15.31 26.51
CA GLN A 266 -2.69 -16.53 27.16
C GLN A 266 -2.09 -17.81 26.51
N GLY A 267 -1.86 -17.75 25.19
CA GLY A 267 -1.15 -18.79 24.43
C GLY A 267 0.38 -18.76 24.56
N GLY A 268 0.95 -17.86 25.39
CA GLY A 268 2.38 -17.73 25.62
C GLY A 268 3.15 -16.91 24.56
N VAL A 269 2.44 -16.25 23.64
CA VAL A 269 3.00 -15.41 22.60
C VAL A 269 3.21 -13.99 23.13
N GLN A 270 4.36 -13.40 22.88
CA GLN A 270 4.62 -11.99 23.18
C GLN A 270 3.93 -11.09 22.15
N VAL A 271 3.30 -10.03 22.62
CA VAL A 271 2.59 -9.09 21.77
C VAL A 271 3.17 -7.69 21.89
N VAL A 272 3.48 -7.04 20.79
CA VAL A 272 3.83 -5.62 20.74
C VAL A 272 2.75 -4.85 19.98
N MET A 273 2.25 -3.75 20.59
CA MET A 273 1.34 -2.84 19.91
C MET A 273 2.13 -1.90 19.02
N LEU A 274 1.74 -1.85 17.75
CA LEU A 274 2.34 -1.00 16.73
C LEU A 274 1.46 0.25 16.56
N GLN A 275 2.00 1.43 16.84
CA GLN A 275 1.27 2.69 16.85
C GLN A 275 1.92 3.69 15.89
N GLY A 276 1.24 3.99 14.80
CA GLY A 276 1.60 5.07 13.89
C GLY A 276 1.08 6.43 14.37
N PRO A 277 1.44 7.52 13.69
CA PRO A 277 0.92 8.85 14.02
C PRO A 277 -0.60 8.93 13.88
N GLY A 278 -1.28 9.30 14.96
CA GLY A 278 -2.75 9.42 15.03
C GLY A 278 -3.48 8.11 15.34
N ASP A 279 -2.73 7.05 15.68
CA ASP A 279 -3.31 5.76 16.05
C ASP A 279 -3.52 5.60 17.57
N GLU A 280 -3.10 6.58 18.39
CA GLU A 280 -3.22 6.56 19.85
C GLU A 280 -4.61 6.10 20.33
N PRO A 281 -5.74 6.68 19.84
CA PRO A 281 -7.06 6.31 20.34
C PRO A 281 -7.43 4.84 20.06
N PHE A 282 -6.90 4.27 18.98
CA PHE A 282 -7.17 2.87 18.61
C PHE A 282 -6.35 1.90 19.45
N VAL A 283 -5.12 2.26 19.81
CA VAL A 283 -4.29 1.46 20.73
C VAL A 283 -4.85 1.53 22.14
N GLU A 284 -5.22 2.72 22.62
CA GLU A 284 -5.86 2.90 23.93
C GLU A 284 -7.15 2.09 24.07
N GLU A 285 -8.04 2.14 23.06
CA GLU A 285 -9.28 1.37 23.08
C GLU A 285 -9.03 -0.14 22.99
N ALA A 286 -8.03 -0.59 22.21
CA ALA A 286 -7.64 -1.99 22.16
C ALA A 286 -7.17 -2.51 23.53
N LEU A 287 -6.42 -1.73 24.26
CA LEU A 287 -5.85 -2.13 25.56
C LEU A 287 -6.79 -1.94 26.75
N LYS A 288 -7.84 -1.17 26.60
CA LYS A 288 -8.75 -0.72 27.69
C LYS A 288 -9.33 -1.86 28.52
N ASN A 289 -9.67 -2.98 27.90
CA ASN A 289 -10.31 -4.11 28.56
C ASN A 289 -9.40 -5.36 28.63
N MET A 290 -8.13 -5.22 28.26
CA MET A 290 -7.16 -6.31 28.44
C MET A 290 -6.87 -6.54 29.94
N THR A 291 -6.88 -7.79 30.36
CA THR A 291 -6.42 -8.22 31.69
C THR A 291 -4.94 -8.65 31.68
N GLY A 292 -4.46 -9.11 30.51
CA GLY A 292 -3.07 -9.44 30.24
C GLY A 292 -2.19 -8.23 29.95
N ARG A 293 -0.93 -8.47 29.59
CA ARG A 293 0.05 -7.42 29.29
C ARG A 293 0.61 -7.59 27.88
N VAL A 294 0.68 -6.49 27.14
CA VAL A 294 1.54 -6.43 25.95
C VAL A 294 2.99 -6.20 26.35
N LEU A 295 3.93 -6.69 25.56
CA LEU A 295 5.37 -6.52 25.76
C LEU A 295 5.74 -5.02 25.78
N GLY A 296 5.15 -4.24 24.85
CA GLY A 296 5.38 -2.80 24.75
C GLY A 296 4.49 -2.16 23.69
N ILE A 297 4.56 -0.82 23.62
CA ILE A 297 3.87 -0.02 22.61
C ILE A 297 4.92 0.72 21.78
N ALA A 298 5.00 0.39 20.50
CA ALA A 298 5.91 1.03 19.54
C ALA A 298 5.28 2.33 19.00
N ALA A 299 5.37 3.39 19.80
CA ALA A 299 4.79 4.70 19.54
C ALA A 299 5.86 5.78 19.28
N GLY A 300 5.54 6.77 18.44
CA GLY A 300 6.40 7.94 18.21
C GLY A 300 7.75 7.63 17.55
N LEU A 301 7.89 6.47 16.92
CA LEU A 301 9.15 6.01 16.34
C LEU A 301 9.36 6.59 14.92
N PRO A 302 10.60 6.90 14.54
CA PRO A 302 10.94 7.09 13.13
C PRO A 302 10.55 5.86 12.32
N LEU A 303 10.08 6.05 11.08
CA LEU A 303 9.56 4.96 10.22
C LEU A 303 10.57 3.81 10.05
N ALA A 304 11.87 4.12 9.94
CA ALA A 304 12.92 3.11 9.83
C ALA A 304 13.06 2.25 11.09
N VAL A 305 12.92 2.84 12.29
CA VAL A 305 12.95 2.11 13.58
C VAL A 305 11.68 1.27 13.72
N PHE A 306 10.53 1.82 13.33
CA PHE A 306 9.24 1.11 13.33
C PHE A 306 9.29 -0.11 12.40
N ALA A 307 9.85 0.04 11.19
CA ALA A 307 10.05 -1.07 10.26
C ALA A 307 11.07 -2.10 10.79
N ALA A 308 12.16 -1.63 11.43
CA ALA A 308 13.14 -2.49 12.05
C ALA A 308 12.53 -3.33 13.18
N LEU A 309 11.63 -2.75 13.98
CA LEU A 309 10.92 -3.46 15.04
C LEU A 309 9.95 -4.49 14.43
N MET A 310 9.18 -4.13 13.40
CA MET A 310 8.34 -5.09 12.70
C MET A 310 9.14 -6.30 12.19
N ARG A 311 10.36 -6.07 11.69
CA ARG A 311 11.24 -7.12 11.16
C ARG A 311 11.67 -8.15 12.20
N VAL A 312 11.63 -7.81 13.49
CA VAL A 312 11.89 -8.75 14.59
C VAL A 312 10.65 -9.59 14.92
N CYS A 313 9.45 -9.11 14.59
CA CYS A 313 8.23 -9.88 14.78
C CYS A 313 8.20 -11.12 13.86
N ASP A 314 7.78 -12.27 14.39
CA ASP A 314 7.54 -13.47 13.61
C ASP A 314 6.32 -13.31 12.70
N LEU A 315 5.36 -12.45 13.09
CA LEU A 315 4.14 -12.17 12.34
C LEU A 315 3.57 -10.79 12.74
N VAL A 316 2.86 -10.14 11.81
CA VAL A 316 2.15 -8.89 12.10
C VAL A 316 0.67 -9.00 11.71
N VAL A 317 -0.22 -8.61 12.63
CA VAL A 317 -1.67 -8.53 12.37
C VAL A 317 -2.08 -7.07 12.16
N VAL A 318 -2.73 -6.79 11.05
CA VAL A 318 -2.99 -5.41 10.59
C VAL A 318 -4.31 -5.28 9.84
N ASN A 319 -4.80 -4.04 9.73
CA ASN A 319 -5.81 -3.64 8.76
C ASN A 319 -5.19 -3.43 7.35
N ASP A 320 -6.04 -3.25 6.32
CA ASP A 320 -5.63 -2.84 4.96
C ASP A 320 -5.09 -1.39 4.95
N THR A 321 -3.86 -1.22 5.41
CA THR A 321 -3.24 0.09 5.63
C THR A 321 -1.74 0.09 5.32
N GLY A 322 -1.07 1.25 5.44
CA GLY A 322 0.37 1.39 5.18
C GLY A 322 1.27 0.39 5.92
N PRO A 323 1.07 0.14 7.23
CA PRO A 323 1.80 -0.87 8.00
C PRO A 323 1.74 -2.29 7.44
N MET A 324 0.63 -2.71 6.82
CA MET A 324 0.54 -3.99 6.11
C MET A 324 1.61 -4.11 5.02
N HIS A 325 1.75 -3.08 4.20
CA HIS A 325 2.75 -3.05 3.14
C HIS A 325 4.17 -2.91 3.68
N LEU A 326 4.34 -2.20 4.80
CA LEU A 326 5.65 -2.06 5.44
C LEU A 326 6.15 -3.39 5.99
N ALA A 327 5.31 -4.15 6.70
CA ALA A 327 5.63 -5.48 7.18
C ALA A 327 6.00 -6.43 6.02
N ALA A 328 5.21 -6.44 4.95
CA ALA A 328 5.50 -7.24 3.76
C ALA A 328 6.81 -6.81 3.05
N ALA A 329 7.11 -5.50 3.03
CA ALA A 329 8.37 -4.99 2.50
C ALA A 329 9.60 -5.38 3.35
N GLN A 330 9.38 -5.73 4.63
CA GLN A 330 10.38 -6.31 5.51
C GLN A 330 10.39 -7.85 5.47
N LYS A 331 9.61 -8.48 4.58
CA LYS A 331 9.44 -9.94 4.47
C LYS A 331 8.88 -10.58 5.75
N VAL A 332 8.15 -9.81 6.55
CA VAL A 332 7.46 -10.32 7.75
C VAL A 332 6.13 -10.92 7.32
N PRO A 333 5.77 -12.12 7.80
CA PRO A 333 4.45 -12.69 7.63
C PRO A 333 3.35 -11.74 8.10
N VAL A 334 2.29 -11.59 7.30
CA VAL A 334 1.18 -10.68 7.58
C VAL A 334 -0.12 -11.46 7.65
N VAL A 335 -0.90 -11.22 8.69
CA VAL A 335 -2.34 -11.55 8.74
C VAL A 335 -3.11 -10.24 8.59
N ALA A 336 -3.73 -10.05 7.44
CA ALA A 336 -4.46 -8.84 7.11
C ALA A 336 -5.97 -9.03 7.30
N VAL A 337 -6.59 -8.20 8.15
CA VAL A 337 -8.04 -8.14 8.29
C VAL A 337 -8.58 -7.13 7.28
N ILE A 338 -9.35 -7.61 6.31
CA ILE A 338 -9.84 -6.82 5.18
C ILE A 338 -11.37 -6.85 5.15
N GLY A 339 -11.96 -5.68 5.05
CA GLY A 339 -13.41 -5.56 4.94
C GLY A 339 -13.86 -5.05 3.57
N PRO A 340 -13.81 -3.73 3.33
CA PRO A 340 -14.40 -3.12 2.16
C PRO A 340 -13.55 -3.21 0.89
N THR A 341 -12.26 -3.53 1.00
CA THR A 341 -11.33 -3.63 -0.13
C THR A 341 -11.43 -5.01 -0.76
N HIS A 342 -11.25 -5.07 -2.08
CA HIS A 342 -11.18 -6.35 -2.78
C HIS A 342 -9.94 -7.14 -2.29
N PRO A 343 -10.11 -8.40 -1.85
CA PRO A 343 -9.06 -9.15 -1.18
C PRO A 343 -7.84 -9.47 -2.07
N ALA A 344 -7.97 -9.44 -3.39
CA ALA A 344 -6.84 -9.60 -4.31
C ALA A 344 -6.13 -8.29 -4.65
N TYR A 345 -6.64 -7.12 -4.23
CA TYR A 345 -6.16 -5.83 -4.75
C TYR A 345 -4.93 -5.30 -4.02
N THR A 346 -5.04 -5.08 -2.71
CA THR A 346 -4.00 -4.44 -1.89
C THR A 346 -3.12 -5.41 -1.11
N PRO A 347 -3.59 -6.60 -0.66
CA PRO A 347 -2.78 -7.46 0.20
C PRO A 347 -1.45 -7.86 -0.44
N PRO A 348 -0.43 -8.07 0.39
CA PRO A 348 0.83 -8.62 -0.07
C PRO A 348 0.62 -10.04 -0.62
N ARG A 349 1.43 -10.40 -1.61
CA ARG A 349 1.38 -11.73 -2.22
C ARG A 349 2.43 -12.65 -1.60
N GLY A 350 2.12 -13.94 -1.61
CA GLY A 350 2.98 -15.00 -1.09
C GLY A 350 2.30 -15.84 -0.02
N GLU A 351 2.72 -17.09 0.10
CA GLU A 351 2.13 -18.08 1.03
C GLU A 351 2.29 -17.70 2.51
N MET A 352 3.30 -16.89 2.80
CA MET A 352 3.55 -16.36 4.14
C MET A 352 2.54 -15.31 4.60
N HIS A 353 1.72 -14.77 3.70
CA HIS A 353 0.72 -13.76 4.03
C HIS A 353 -0.68 -14.36 4.00
N LYS A 354 -1.50 -14.04 4.99
CA LYS A 354 -2.89 -14.49 5.09
C LYS A 354 -3.83 -13.30 5.06
N VAL A 355 -4.96 -13.47 4.38
CA VAL A 355 -6.02 -12.47 4.32
C VAL A 355 -7.27 -13.06 4.95
N ILE A 356 -7.85 -12.33 5.88
CA ILE A 356 -9.14 -12.67 6.50
C ILE A 356 -10.17 -11.70 5.94
N TRP A 357 -11.14 -12.23 5.21
CA TRP A 357 -12.19 -11.48 4.54
C TRP A 357 -13.53 -12.20 4.69
N ALA A 358 -14.54 -11.51 5.22
CA ALA A 358 -15.82 -12.12 5.57
C ALA A 358 -16.73 -12.45 4.38
N GLY A 359 -16.46 -11.88 3.18
CA GLY A 359 -17.25 -12.15 1.98
C GLY A 359 -18.71 -11.72 2.05
N VAL A 360 -19.04 -10.71 2.86
CA VAL A 360 -20.44 -10.26 3.00
C VAL A 360 -20.97 -9.64 1.71
N PRO A 361 -22.29 -9.70 1.42
CA PRO A 361 -22.87 -9.27 0.15
C PRO A 361 -22.62 -7.81 -0.25
N CYS A 362 -22.30 -6.93 0.71
CA CYS A 362 -21.97 -5.52 0.44
C CYS A 362 -20.47 -5.25 0.25
N SER A 363 -19.61 -6.26 0.31
CA SER A 363 -18.17 -6.17 0.12
C SER A 363 -17.75 -7.02 -1.09
N PRO A 364 -16.74 -6.54 -1.89
CA PRO A 364 -15.96 -5.31 -1.73
C PRO A 364 -16.71 -4.06 -2.21
N CYS A 365 -16.62 -2.96 -1.46
CA CYS A 365 -17.25 -1.67 -1.81
C CYS A 365 -16.24 -0.52 -1.93
N TYR A 366 -14.97 -0.72 -1.57
CA TYR A 366 -13.92 0.27 -1.75
C TYR A 366 -13.35 0.20 -3.17
N ASN A 367 -13.70 1.20 -3.97
CA ASN A 367 -13.04 1.41 -5.26
C ASN A 367 -12.28 2.73 -5.22
N PRO A 368 -10.94 2.72 -5.25
CA PRO A 368 -10.14 3.93 -5.12
C PRO A 368 -10.41 4.96 -6.23
N GLU A 369 -10.90 4.54 -7.39
CA GLU A 369 -11.26 5.42 -8.51
C GLU A 369 -12.56 6.19 -8.24
N GLU A 370 -13.55 5.54 -7.67
CA GLU A 370 -14.82 6.18 -7.30
C GLU A 370 -14.67 7.00 -6.03
N TYR A 371 -13.77 6.61 -5.13
CA TYR A 371 -13.46 7.34 -3.90
C TYR A 371 -12.95 8.77 -4.15
N ILE A 372 -12.32 9.06 -5.28
CA ILE A 372 -11.92 10.43 -5.66
C ILE A 372 -13.13 11.38 -5.69
N PHE A 373 -14.31 10.88 -6.03
CA PHE A 373 -15.55 11.63 -6.14
C PHE A 373 -16.40 11.59 -4.86
N GLY A 374 -15.94 10.86 -3.82
CA GLY A 374 -16.63 10.66 -2.55
C GLY A 374 -16.78 11.90 -1.68
N THR A 375 -17.41 11.71 -0.54
CA THR A 375 -17.72 12.76 0.42
C THR A 375 -16.47 13.36 1.05
N ARG A 376 -16.53 14.66 1.39
CA ARG A 376 -15.51 15.35 2.19
C ARG A 376 -16.13 15.79 3.51
N TRP A 377 -15.42 15.51 4.59
CA TRP A 377 -15.77 16.00 5.92
C TRP A 377 -14.55 16.70 6.51
N ASN A 378 -14.74 17.91 7.05
CA ASN A 378 -13.64 18.76 7.57
C ASN A 378 -12.44 18.88 6.60
N GLY A 379 -12.71 19.02 5.29
CA GLY A 379 -11.67 19.16 4.27
C GLY A 379 -10.96 17.86 3.87
N LYS A 380 -11.11 16.77 4.61
CA LYS A 380 -10.59 15.45 4.29
C LYS A 380 -11.57 14.66 3.42
N LYS A 381 -11.04 13.75 2.60
CA LYS A 381 -11.85 12.69 1.98
C LYS A 381 -12.12 11.63 3.04
N VAL A 382 -13.39 11.28 3.24
CA VAL A 382 -13.78 10.26 4.22
C VAL A 382 -14.39 9.07 3.50
N PHE A 383 -13.83 7.88 3.74
CA PHE A 383 -14.41 6.62 3.34
C PHE A 383 -14.92 5.89 4.58
N GLN A 384 -16.22 5.90 4.75
CA GLN A 384 -16.93 5.21 5.83
C GLN A 384 -17.91 4.20 5.25
N CYS A 385 -18.34 3.26 6.08
CA CYS A 385 -19.35 2.28 5.68
C CYS A 385 -20.62 2.97 5.21
N TRP A 386 -20.97 2.82 3.94
CA TRP A 386 -22.13 3.46 3.34
C TRP A 386 -23.47 2.89 3.83
N ARG A 387 -23.45 1.65 4.36
CA ARG A 387 -24.61 1.01 5.02
C ARG A 387 -24.71 1.35 6.51
N GLY A 388 -23.64 1.88 7.11
CA GLY A 388 -23.55 2.18 8.54
C GLY A 388 -23.37 0.96 9.44
N THR A 389 -23.43 -0.27 8.90
CA THR A 389 -23.42 -1.51 9.70
C THR A 389 -22.02 -2.08 9.95
N HIS A 390 -21.01 -1.71 9.17
CA HIS A 390 -19.68 -2.28 9.20
C HIS A 390 -19.66 -3.83 9.17
N GLU A 391 -20.65 -4.45 8.58
CA GLU A 391 -20.90 -5.89 8.60
C GLU A 391 -19.68 -6.72 8.20
N CYS A 392 -18.93 -6.26 7.16
CA CYS A 392 -17.71 -6.93 6.70
C CYS A 392 -16.60 -7.02 7.76
N MET A 393 -16.52 -6.03 8.67
CA MET A 393 -15.58 -6.04 9.79
C MET A 393 -16.19 -6.68 11.04
N MET A 394 -17.48 -6.50 11.24
CA MET A 394 -18.21 -7.11 12.38
C MET A 394 -18.32 -8.63 12.28
N ALA A 395 -18.31 -9.19 11.10
CA ALA A 395 -18.41 -10.62 10.88
C ALA A 395 -17.11 -11.40 11.18
N ILE A 396 -15.96 -10.73 11.32
CA ILE A 396 -14.67 -11.34 11.63
C ILE A 396 -14.47 -11.32 13.15
N THR A 397 -14.29 -12.49 13.80
CA THR A 397 -14.13 -12.59 15.26
C THR A 397 -12.65 -12.69 15.68
N PRO A 398 -12.29 -12.31 16.92
CA PRO A 398 -10.94 -12.46 17.44
C PRO A 398 -10.45 -13.92 17.42
N GLU A 399 -11.33 -14.87 17.71
CA GLU A 399 -11.03 -16.30 17.73
C GLU A 399 -10.71 -16.84 16.33
N GLU A 400 -11.38 -16.33 15.28
CA GLU A 400 -11.06 -16.67 13.89
C GLU A 400 -9.67 -16.16 13.52
N VAL A 401 -9.35 -14.90 13.88
CA VAL A 401 -8.03 -14.33 13.64
C VAL A 401 -6.96 -15.06 14.43
N TYR A 402 -7.21 -15.35 15.70
CA TYR A 402 -6.29 -16.13 16.56
C TYR A 402 -5.95 -17.49 15.96
N LYS A 403 -6.93 -18.24 15.48
CA LYS A 403 -6.69 -19.56 14.83
C LYS A 403 -5.75 -19.44 13.63
N VAL A 404 -5.93 -18.41 12.81
CA VAL A 404 -5.06 -18.17 11.65
C VAL A 404 -3.64 -17.79 12.08
N VAL A 405 -3.52 -16.92 13.08
CA VAL A 405 -2.21 -16.49 13.64
C VAL A 405 -1.50 -17.70 14.26
N ALA A 406 -2.16 -18.46 15.11
CA ALA A 406 -1.58 -19.63 15.77
C ALA A 406 -1.12 -20.69 14.75
N ALA A 407 -1.94 -21.00 13.75
CA ALA A 407 -1.57 -21.91 12.67
C ALA A 407 -0.36 -21.41 11.87
N GLN A 408 -0.27 -20.10 11.62
CA GLN A 408 0.85 -19.50 10.90
C GLN A 408 2.14 -19.54 11.74
N ILE A 409 2.09 -19.28 13.04
CA ILE A 409 3.23 -19.40 13.96
C ILE A 409 3.76 -20.84 13.95
N LEU A 410 2.89 -21.81 14.13
CA LEU A 410 3.25 -23.24 14.08
C LEU A 410 3.89 -23.63 12.73
N ALA A 411 3.39 -23.11 11.63
CA ALA A 411 3.96 -23.35 10.30
C ALA A 411 5.37 -22.75 10.15
N LEU A 412 5.63 -21.60 10.76
CA LEU A 412 6.96 -20.95 10.78
C LEU A 412 7.94 -21.71 11.67
N GLU A 413 7.50 -22.22 12.82
CA GLU A 413 8.34 -23.03 13.73
C GLU A 413 8.73 -24.36 13.08
N ASN A 414 7.84 -24.99 12.33
CA ASN A 414 8.07 -26.28 11.66
C ASN A 414 8.82 -26.15 10.31
N ASN A 415 8.99 -24.95 9.78
CA ASN A 415 9.71 -24.68 8.52
C ASN A 415 10.80 -23.64 8.71
N PRO A 416 12.03 -24.05 9.10
CA PRO A 416 13.15 -23.16 9.34
C PRO A 416 13.47 -22.23 8.13
N TYR A 417 13.25 -22.68 6.90
CA TYR A 417 13.49 -21.87 5.69
C TYR A 417 12.58 -20.63 5.60
N LEU A 418 11.35 -20.70 6.13
CA LEU A 418 10.48 -19.53 6.23
C LEU A 418 10.86 -18.63 7.41
N GLY A 419 11.29 -19.21 8.52
CA GLY A 419 11.76 -18.49 9.72
C GLY A 419 13.14 -17.86 9.55
N GLU A 420 14.08 -18.54 8.88
CA GLU A 420 15.44 -18.00 8.60
C GLU A 420 15.43 -16.86 7.60
N GLN A 421 14.53 -16.82 6.62
CA GLN A 421 14.37 -15.64 5.75
C GLN A 421 13.92 -14.39 6.52
N ALA A 422 13.17 -14.57 7.59
CA ALA A 422 12.81 -13.48 8.52
C ALA A 422 13.97 -13.18 9.50
N LYS A 423 14.63 -14.21 10.05
CA LYS A 423 15.68 -14.09 11.10
C LYS A 423 17.09 -13.79 10.55
N SER A 424 17.50 -14.35 9.41
CA SER A 424 18.80 -14.09 8.80
C SER A 424 19.00 -12.63 8.39
N ALA A 425 17.92 -11.92 8.20
CA ALA A 425 17.96 -10.48 8.05
C ALA A 425 18.35 -9.75 9.36
N VAL A 426 18.35 -10.42 10.50
CA VAL A 426 18.79 -9.89 11.82
C VAL A 426 20.27 -10.20 12.07
N GLU A 427 20.78 -11.35 11.56
CA GLU A 427 22.16 -11.81 11.81
C GLU A 427 23.19 -11.25 10.82
N LEU A 428 22.77 -10.72 9.65
CA LEU A 428 23.73 -10.22 8.65
C LEU A 428 24.44 -8.90 9.05
N ASN A 429 24.39 -8.47 10.30
CA ASN A 429 25.13 -7.32 10.81
C ASN A 429 25.46 -7.46 12.31
N SER A 430 25.93 -8.63 12.77
CA SER A 430 26.66 -8.78 14.03
C SER A 430 28.14 -8.41 13.86
#